data_388d706006a1cfb4d133e6c6239139a4
#
_entry.id   388d706006a1cfb4d133e6c6239139a4
#
_cell.length_a   1.000
_cell.length_b   1.000
_cell.length_c   1.000
_cell.angle_alpha   90.00
_cell.angle_beta   90.00
_cell.angle_gamma   90.00
#
_symmetry.space_group_name_H-M   'P 1'
#
loop_
_entity.id
_entity.type
_entity.pdbx_description
1 polymer ?
#
loop_
_entity_poly.entity_id
_entity_poly.type
_entity_poly.pdbx_seq_one_letter_code
_entity_poly.pdbx_strand_id
1 'polypeptide(L)'
;MKKLLIMAVAACCLAACNKELGPEYKVAPVISNVSCSPGLDDVHAGDDVRVTATVTSEYGFTGISILRALNDDETKVKKEGAWLSTNKTDTEKRYSGTIGKEKAGTKVTFQILAVSAYGVYTFSEVYEY
;
A
#
# COMPACT_ATOMS: atom_id res chain seq x y z
N MET A 1 -19.29 2.18 -1.29
CA MET A 1 -17.89 2.47 -0.96
C MET A 1 -17.20 1.22 -0.51
N LYS A 2 -16.08 0.90 -1.12
CA LYS A 2 -15.43 -0.40 -0.97
C LYS A 2 -14.16 -0.34 -0.14
N LYS A 3 -13.92 0.79 0.48
CA LYS A 3 -12.67 1.11 1.17
C LYS A 3 -12.33 0.16 2.30
N LEU A 4 -13.34 -0.27 3.05
CA LEU A 4 -13.11 -1.04 4.27
C LEU A 4 -12.76 -2.50 4.01
N LEU A 5 -13.11 -3.04 2.85
CA LEU A 5 -12.96 -4.47 2.57
C LEU A 5 -11.49 -4.86 2.43
N ILE A 6 -10.73 -4.13 1.63
CA ILE A 6 -9.29 -4.41 1.47
C ILE A 6 -8.55 -4.16 2.77
N MET A 7 -8.88 -3.06 3.44
CA MET A 7 -8.26 -2.70 4.71
C MET A 7 -8.48 -3.76 5.78
N ALA A 8 -9.69 -4.31 5.88
CA ALA A 8 -10.00 -5.33 6.87
C ALA A 8 -9.16 -6.59 6.66
N VAL A 9 -9.02 -7.06 5.42
CA VAL A 9 -8.21 -8.23 5.10
C VAL A 9 -6.75 -7.99 5.42
N ALA A 10 -6.22 -6.85 5.02
CA ALA A 10 -4.82 -6.51 5.28
C ALA A 10 -4.54 -6.35 6.77
N ALA A 11 -5.45 -5.73 7.52
CA ALA A 11 -5.30 -5.57 8.97
C ALA A 11 -5.24 -6.93 9.68
N CYS A 12 -6.06 -7.88 9.28
CA CYS A 12 -6.04 -9.22 9.86
C CYS A 12 -4.69 -9.91 9.64
N CYS A 13 -4.09 -9.75 8.46
CA CYS A 13 -2.77 -10.32 8.16
C CYS A 13 -1.67 -9.69 9.00
N LEU A 14 -1.76 -8.39 9.28
CA LEU A 14 -0.74 -7.66 10.02
C LEU A 14 -0.89 -7.78 11.54
N ALA A 15 -2.10 -7.91 12.03
CA ALA A 15 -2.36 -7.99 13.46
C ALA A 15 -1.61 -9.14 14.13
N ALA A 16 -1.42 -10.25 13.43
CA ALA A 16 -0.68 -11.40 13.95
C ALA A 16 0.81 -11.11 14.15
N CYS A 17 1.34 -10.07 13.50
CA CYS A 17 2.75 -9.70 13.58
C CYS A 17 3.02 -8.59 14.60
N ASN A 18 1.98 -7.97 15.13
CA ASN A 18 2.12 -6.87 16.06
C ASN A 18 2.54 -7.38 17.44
N LYS A 19 3.60 -6.77 17.96
CA LYS A 19 4.04 -7.00 19.32
C LYS A 19 3.71 -5.77 20.15
N GLU A 20 3.63 -5.97 21.47
CA GLU A 20 3.46 -4.84 22.36
C GLU A 20 4.67 -3.91 22.30
N LEU A 21 4.42 -2.63 22.06
CA LEU A 21 5.44 -1.60 21.91
C LEU A 21 5.22 -0.50 22.93
N GLY A 22 6.31 0.16 23.31
CA GLY A 22 6.22 1.39 24.07
C GLY A 22 5.49 2.48 23.28
N PRO A 23 4.88 3.47 23.96
CA PRO A 23 4.12 4.52 23.29
C PRO A 23 4.90 5.28 22.21
N GLU A 24 6.20 5.50 22.42
CA GLU A 24 7.06 6.25 21.51
C GLU A 24 7.28 5.55 20.15
N TYR A 25 7.06 4.24 20.08
CA TYR A 25 7.28 3.48 18.85
C TYR A 25 5.98 3.20 18.08
N LYS A 26 4.86 3.72 18.57
CA LYS A 26 3.55 3.49 17.96
C LYS A 26 3.17 4.54 16.93
N VAL A 27 4.13 5.34 16.48
CA VAL A 27 3.89 6.35 15.47
C VAL A 27 3.80 5.69 14.10
N ALA A 28 2.65 5.85 13.45
CA ALA A 28 2.42 5.28 12.14
C ALA A 28 3.12 6.07 11.04
N PRO A 29 3.55 5.42 9.95
CA PRO A 29 4.04 6.14 8.77
C PRO A 29 2.96 7.05 8.19
N VAL A 30 3.39 8.08 7.48
CA VAL A 30 2.49 9.01 6.78
C VAL A 30 2.69 8.87 5.28
N ILE A 31 1.61 8.63 4.56
CA ILE A 31 1.61 8.48 3.10
C ILE A 31 1.04 9.78 2.50
N SER A 32 1.77 10.38 1.58
CA SER A 32 1.36 11.63 0.92
C SER A 32 1.76 11.64 -0.55
N ASN A 33 1.23 12.60 -1.30
CA ASN A 33 1.58 12.83 -2.70
C ASN A 33 1.41 11.58 -3.57
N VAL A 34 0.30 10.85 -3.40
CA VAL A 34 0.02 9.67 -4.21
C VAL A 34 -0.32 10.10 -5.63
N SER A 35 0.34 9.48 -6.60
CA SER A 35 0.16 9.76 -8.01
C SER A 35 0.23 8.48 -8.82
N CYS A 36 -0.48 8.46 -9.95
CA CYS A 36 -0.53 7.29 -10.83
C CYS A 36 -0.22 7.69 -12.27
N SER A 37 0.47 6.80 -12.98
CA SER A 37 0.77 6.98 -14.40
C SER A 37 0.52 5.66 -15.15
N PRO A 38 -0.43 5.62 -16.09
CA PRO A 38 -1.34 6.69 -16.48
C PRO A 38 -2.27 7.10 -15.33
N GLY A 39 -2.90 8.26 -15.46
CA GLY A 39 -3.92 8.69 -14.48
C GLY A 39 -5.06 7.67 -14.43
N LEU A 40 -5.72 7.54 -13.28
CA LEU A 40 -6.70 6.47 -13.07
C LEU A 40 -7.87 6.51 -14.05
N ASP A 41 -8.23 7.69 -14.55
CA ASP A 41 -9.30 7.84 -15.54
C ASP A 41 -8.83 7.50 -16.96
N ASP A 42 -7.54 7.33 -17.16
CA ASP A 42 -6.92 7.12 -18.48
C ASP A 42 -6.35 5.73 -18.66
N VAL A 43 -6.58 4.83 -17.72
CA VAL A 43 -6.06 3.45 -17.79
C VAL A 43 -6.83 2.65 -18.84
N HIS A 44 -6.11 2.02 -19.75
CA HIS A 44 -6.68 1.12 -20.77
C HIS A 44 -6.25 -0.32 -20.48
N ALA A 45 -7.00 -1.26 -21.03
CA ALA A 45 -6.66 -2.67 -20.91
C ALA A 45 -5.25 -2.95 -21.40
N GLY A 46 -4.49 -3.68 -20.62
CA GLY A 46 -3.10 -4.01 -20.95
C GLY A 46 -2.07 -2.99 -20.45
N ASP A 47 -2.50 -1.88 -19.87
CA ASP A 47 -1.58 -0.92 -19.28
C ASP A 47 -1.03 -1.42 -17.94
N ASP A 48 0.25 -1.16 -17.70
CA ASP A 48 0.82 -1.19 -16.36
C ASP A 48 0.58 0.17 -15.71
N VAL A 49 0.19 0.17 -14.45
CA VAL A 49 -0.03 1.42 -13.72
C VAL A 49 1.08 1.60 -12.70
N ARG A 50 1.86 2.65 -12.86
CA ARG A 50 2.87 3.03 -11.89
C ARG A 50 2.24 3.89 -10.79
N VAL A 51 2.44 3.50 -9.55
CA VAL A 51 1.96 4.22 -8.38
C VAL A 51 3.16 4.78 -7.65
N THR A 52 3.15 6.09 -7.40
CA THR A 52 4.21 6.76 -6.64
C THR A 52 3.63 7.46 -5.43
N ALA A 53 4.43 7.55 -4.38
CA ALA A 53 4.03 8.25 -3.16
C ALA A 53 5.26 8.68 -2.39
N THR A 54 5.10 9.69 -1.53
CA THR A 54 6.10 10.03 -0.52
C THR A 54 5.63 9.46 0.80
N VAL A 55 6.49 8.70 1.46
CA VAL A 55 6.17 8.07 2.74
C VAL A 55 7.21 8.49 3.77
N THR A 56 6.75 8.96 4.92
CA THR A 56 7.63 9.31 6.03
C THR A 56 7.34 8.41 7.21
N SER A 57 8.36 8.04 7.96
CA SER A 57 8.22 7.22 9.16
C SER A 57 9.26 7.66 10.18
N GLU A 58 8.79 8.20 11.30
CA GLU A 58 9.66 8.76 12.32
C GLU A 58 10.69 7.76 12.84
N TYR A 59 10.31 6.50 12.94
CA TYR A 59 11.17 5.43 13.47
C TYR A 59 11.61 4.43 12.40
N GLY A 60 11.66 4.86 11.14
CA GLY A 60 12.15 4.03 10.05
C GLY A 60 11.06 3.12 9.45
N PHE A 61 11.50 2.23 8.59
CA PHE A 61 10.61 1.38 7.78
C PHE A 61 10.93 -0.09 7.91
N THR A 62 9.90 -0.92 7.84
CA THR A 62 10.00 -2.32 7.42
C THR A 62 9.83 -2.41 5.91
N GLY A 63 8.80 -1.78 5.37
CA GLY A 63 8.58 -1.79 3.93
C GLY A 63 7.32 -1.04 3.50
N ILE A 64 7.15 -0.97 2.19
CA ILE A 64 5.99 -0.34 1.54
C ILE A 64 5.55 -1.28 0.42
N SER A 65 4.26 -1.42 0.21
CA SER A 65 3.72 -2.25 -0.86
C SER A 65 2.36 -1.75 -1.32
N ILE A 66 1.89 -2.30 -2.44
CA ILE A 66 0.54 -2.08 -2.94
C ILE A 66 -0.28 -3.32 -2.65
N LEU A 67 -1.46 -3.14 -2.07
CA LEU A 67 -2.45 -4.20 -1.91
C LEU A 67 -3.53 -3.96 -2.96
N ARG A 68 -3.81 -4.96 -3.79
CA ARG A 68 -4.83 -4.84 -4.82
C ARG A 68 -5.85 -5.96 -4.77
N ALA A 69 -7.07 -5.63 -5.15
CA ALA A 69 -8.15 -6.59 -5.34
C ALA A 69 -8.75 -6.39 -6.73
N LEU A 70 -9.24 -7.46 -7.33
CA LEU A 70 -9.88 -7.44 -8.63
C LEU A 70 -11.37 -7.68 -8.47
N ASN A 71 -12.19 -6.91 -9.17
CA ASN A 71 -13.64 -7.07 -9.19
C ASN A 71 -14.26 -7.16 -7.79
N ASP A 72 -13.74 -6.36 -6.86
CA ASP A 72 -14.18 -6.28 -5.46
C ASP A 72 -14.03 -7.58 -4.67
N ASP A 73 -13.18 -8.48 -5.11
CA ASP A 73 -12.94 -9.75 -4.40
C ASP A 73 -11.86 -9.55 -3.34
N GLU A 74 -12.29 -9.14 -2.14
CA GLU A 74 -11.39 -8.93 -1.01
C GLU A 74 -10.81 -10.23 -0.44
N THR A 75 -11.30 -11.39 -0.88
CA THR A 75 -10.75 -12.68 -0.45
C THR A 75 -9.44 -13.01 -1.16
N LYS A 76 -9.13 -12.29 -2.23
CA LYS A 76 -7.95 -12.52 -3.06
C LYS A 76 -7.11 -11.25 -3.19
N VAL A 77 -6.87 -10.58 -2.09
CA VAL A 77 -5.99 -9.41 -2.07
C VAL A 77 -4.56 -9.84 -2.36
N LYS A 78 -3.95 -9.19 -3.33
CA LYS A 78 -2.58 -9.49 -3.76
C LYS A 78 -1.66 -8.32 -3.44
N LYS A 79 -0.46 -8.64 -2.98
CA LYS A 79 0.58 -7.65 -2.73
C LYS A 79 1.44 -7.49 -3.98
N GLU A 80 1.64 -6.26 -4.41
CA GLU A 80 2.50 -5.93 -5.54
C GLU A 80 3.44 -4.78 -5.21
N GLY A 81 4.50 -4.63 -6.00
CA GLY A 81 5.42 -3.53 -5.87
C GLY A 81 6.08 -3.42 -4.51
N ALA A 82 6.33 -4.53 -3.85
CA ALA A 82 6.90 -4.51 -2.51
C ALA A 82 8.32 -3.94 -2.50
N TRP A 83 8.54 -2.98 -1.61
CA TRP A 83 9.86 -2.48 -1.27
C TRP A 83 10.15 -2.83 0.18
N LEU A 84 11.28 -3.46 0.43
CA LEU A 84 11.73 -3.79 1.77
C LEU A 84 12.89 -2.88 2.15
N SER A 85 12.83 -2.31 3.34
CA SER A 85 13.89 -1.42 3.81
C SER A 85 15.13 -2.21 4.18
N THR A 86 16.28 -1.73 3.68
CA THR A 86 17.58 -2.27 4.08
C THR A 86 18.22 -1.44 5.19
N ASN A 87 17.73 -0.24 5.40
CA ASN A 87 18.22 0.66 6.43
C ASN A 87 17.04 1.16 7.29
N LYS A 88 16.90 0.60 8.48
CA LYS A 88 15.79 0.92 9.38
C LYS A 88 15.84 2.33 9.97
N THR A 89 16.92 3.07 9.74
CA THR A 89 17.03 4.45 10.22
C THR A 89 16.54 5.47 9.20
N ASP A 90 16.24 5.05 7.97
CA ASP A 90 15.66 5.95 6.97
C ASP A 90 14.28 6.41 7.42
N THR A 91 14.02 7.71 7.31
CA THR A 91 12.75 8.31 7.77
C THR A 91 11.89 8.80 6.61
N GLU A 92 12.39 8.76 5.39
CA GLU A 92 11.64 9.17 4.20
C GLU A 92 11.95 8.23 3.03
N LYS A 93 10.91 7.89 2.28
CA LYS A 93 11.04 7.08 1.07
C LYS A 93 10.13 7.62 -0.01
N ARG A 94 10.70 7.87 -1.18
CA ARG A 94 9.91 8.09 -2.40
C ARG A 94 9.61 6.72 -2.99
N TYR A 95 8.42 6.25 -2.72
CA TYR A 95 8.00 4.93 -3.15
C TYR A 95 7.51 4.95 -4.59
N SER A 96 7.85 3.90 -5.34
CA SER A 96 7.31 3.66 -6.67
C SER A 96 7.06 2.16 -6.81
N GLY A 97 5.83 1.81 -7.14
CA GLY A 97 5.44 0.44 -7.40
C GLY A 97 4.61 0.37 -8.67
N THR A 98 4.46 -0.83 -9.22
CA THR A 98 3.71 -1.03 -10.46
C THR A 98 2.64 -2.10 -10.25
N ILE A 99 1.42 -1.79 -10.69
CA ILE A 99 0.34 -2.76 -10.78
C ILE A 99 0.38 -3.32 -12.21
N GLY A 100 0.51 -4.63 -12.32
CA GLY A 100 0.57 -5.30 -13.62
C GLY A 100 -0.73 -5.18 -14.40
N LYS A 101 -0.61 -5.38 -15.70
CA LYS A 101 -1.74 -5.26 -16.64
C LYS A 101 -2.83 -6.29 -16.34
N GLU A 102 -4.07 -5.86 -16.55
CA GLU A 102 -5.25 -6.69 -16.38
C GLU A 102 -6.11 -6.70 -17.65
N LYS A 103 -7.00 -7.67 -17.73
CA LYS A 103 -7.91 -7.79 -18.87
C LYS A 103 -8.90 -6.64 -18.93
N ALA A 104 -9.37 -6.32 -20.13
CA ALA A 104 -10.42 -5.32 -20.33
C ALA A 104 -11.65 -5.66 -19.46
N GLY A 105 -12.21 -4.64 -18.83
CA GLY A 105 -13.39 -4.79 -17.98
C GLY A 105 -13.09 -5.24 -16.56
N THR A 106 -11.85 -5.56 -16.22
CA THR A 106 -11.48 -5.88 -14.85
C THR A 106 -11.43 -4.60 -14.03
N LYS A 107 -12.16 -4.59 -12.92
CA LYS A 107 -12.08 -3.49 -11.95
C LYS A 107 -10.92 -3.75 -11.01
N VAL A 108 -10.04 -2.77 -10.87
CA VAL A 108 -8.90 -2.85 -9.96
C VAL A 108 -9.11 -1.84 -8.83
N THR A 109 -9.02 -2.32 -7.59
CA THR A 109 -8.97 -1.47 -6.39
C THR A 109 -7.64 -1.70 -5.69
N PHE A 110 -7.04 -0.64 -5.19
CA PHE A 110 -5.75 -0.78 -4.50
C PHE A 110 -5.56 0.27 -3.41
N GLN A 111 -4.68 -0.07 -2.49
CA GLN A 111 -4.19 0.82 -1.43
C GLN A 111 -2.68 0.66 -1.32
N ILE A 112 -2.02 1.71 -0.86
CA ILE A 112 -0.61 1.62 -0.46
C ILE A 112 -0.60 1.27 1.02
N LEU A 113 0.26 0.33 1.38
CA LEU A 113 0.52 -0.06 2.77
C LEU A 113 1.95 0.32 3.12
N ALA A 114 2.13 1.08 4.19
CA ALA A 114 3.43 1.41 4.73
C ALA A 114 3.56 0.87 6.15
N VAL A 115 4.69 0.23 6.45
CA VAL A 115 4.94 -0.38 7.76
C VAL A 115 6.22 0.18 8.34
N SER A 116 6.16 0.69 9.58
CA SER A 116 7.33 1.20 10.30
C SER A 116 8.26 0.06 10.71
N ALA A 117 9.48 0.42 11.14
CA ALA A 117 10.44 -0.55 11.66
C ALA A 117 9.93 -1.31 12.87
N TYR A 118 8.96 -0.78 13.57
CA TYR A 118 8.33 -1.40 14.74
C TYR A 118 6.99 -2.06 14.46
N GLY A 119 6.64 -2.21 13.19
CA GLY A 119 5.43 -2.94 12.78
C GLY A 119 4.15 -2.11 12.79
N VAL A 120 4.21 -0.81 13.06
CA VAL A 120 3.04 0.05 12.98
C VAL A 120 2.78 0.39 11.52
N TYR A 121 1.54 0.29 11.09
CA TYR A 121 1.21 0.39 9.67
C TYR A 121 0.21 1.51 9.39
N THR A 122 0.20 1.95 8.13
CA THR A 122 -0.75 2.92 7.59
C THR A 122 -1.19 2.46 6.21
N PHE A 123 -2.48 2.63 5.91
CA PHE A 123 -3.03 2.46 4.58
C PHE A 123 -3.33 3.81 3.95
N SER A 124 -3.07 3.94 2.67
CA SER A 124 -3.56 5.07 1.90
C SER A 124 -5.08 4.97 1.71
N GLU A 125 -5.68 5.98 1.09
CA GLU A 125 -7.03 5.87 0.58
C GLU A 125 -7.11 4.71 -0.43
N VAL A 126 -8.33 4.25 -0.68
CA VAL A 126 -8.58 3.26 -1.72
C VAL A 126 -8.74 3.95 -3.05
N TYR A 127 -8.01 3.49 -4.06
CA TYR A 127 -8.07 3.96 -5.43
C TYR A 127 -8.64 2.86 -6.31
N GLU A 128 -9.28 3.24 -7.41
CA GLU A 128 -9.82 2.25 -8.35
C GLU A 128 -9.73 2.72 -9.80
N TYR A 129 -9.64 1.76 -10.70
CA TYR A 129 -9.76 1.98 -12.13
C TYR A 129 -10.30 0.75 -12.83
#